data_9eb3d24fd5ec298c131befcf0c7f16d2
#
_entry.id   9eb3d24fd5ec298c131befcf0c7f16d2
#
_cell.length_a   1.000
_cell.length_b   1.000
_cell.length_c   1.000
_cell.angle_alpha   90.00
_cell.angle_beta   90.00
_cell.angle_gamma   90.00
#
_symmetry.space_group_name_H-M   'P 1'
#
loop_
_entity.id
_entity.type
_entity.pdbx_description
1 polymer ?
#
loop_
_entity_poly.entity_id
_entity_poly.type
_entity_poly.pdbx_seq_one_letter_code
_entity_poly.pdbx_strand_id
1 'polypeptide(L)'
;MGLYWEPCPGGARLLRLLGDTPCPAVPGTIEGLPVAELGPYCFADRPVGPGARRTGDDTHEITGNFVEEVTLPDTVRVLDSAAFYNCRRLRRVTLGPGVEGFGSDLFTNCRQLQTFRLRAAADAPTGLKKLLGAVSADITVELDGAQLFYPEYSEFLDENTPAHIFNHSIEGEGYRMRQCFTPGGAVDYAAFDASFAQACVGESEDKLCRLALGRLVQPFGLGDDARADYELYLTAHPEAAFRRAIDDRDEAALRLLVGLSLPTADAAVYCARVGWSAGAAVLLGRAKRAKKTYDFDDL
;
A
#
# COMPACT_ATOMS: atom_id res chain seq x y z
N MET A 1 20.09 19.05 -3.98
CA MET A 1 18.77 19.03 -3.28
C MET A 1 18.71 20.23 -2.35
N GLY A 2 17.66 21.04 -2.47
CA GLY A 2 17.41 22.15 -1.57
C GLY A 2 16.22 21.84 -0.65
N LEU A 3 16.06 22.58 0.42
CA LEU A 3 14.94 22.38 1.34
C LEU A 3 14.66 23.63 2.19
N TYR A 4 13.40 23.73 2.67
CA TYR A 4 13.00 24.63 3.73
C TYR A 4 12.72 23.83 5.00
N TRP A 5 13.16 24.33 6.12
CA TRP A 5 13.07 23.62 7.40
C TRP A 5 13.08 24.56 8.60
N GLU A 6 12.73 24.03 9.75
CA GLU A 6 12.86 24.71 11.04
C GLU A 6 13.30 23.72 12.13
N PRO A 7 13.94 24.18 13.21
CA PRO A 7 14.21 23.32 14.37
C PRO A 7 12.90 22.89 15.05
N CYS A 8 12.85 21.65 15.51
CA CYS A 8 11.73 21.14 16.30
C CYS A 8 12.24 20.27 17.45
N PRO A 9 11.39 19.91 18.43
CA PRO A 9 11.72 18.93 19.44
C PRO A 9 12.14 17.61 18.78
N GLY A 10 13.36 17.15 19.05
CA GLY A 10 13.91 15.91 18.48
C GLY A 10 14.69 16.07 17.20
N GLY A 11 14.80 17.27 16.59
CA GLY A 11 15.60 17.47 15.39
C GLY A 11 15.16 18.61 14.48
N ALA A 12 14.98 18.30 13.21
CA ALA A 12 14.53 19.23 12.17
C ALA A 12 13.12 18.83 11.67
N ARG A 13 12.28 19.82 11.47
CA ARG A 13 11.01 19.70 10.75
C ARG A 13 11.20 20.15 9.32
N LEU A 14 10.99 19.26 8.37
CA LEU A 14 11.02 19.57 6.95
C LEU A 14 9.72 20.28 6.56
N LEU A 15 9.82 21.48 5.99
CA LEU A 15 8.68 22.28 5.54
C LEU A 15 8.47 22.19 4.02
N ARG A 16 9.55 21.99 3.25
CA ARG A 16 9.52 21.86 1.79
C ARG A 16 10.78 21.21 1.28
N LEU A 17 10.63 20.34 0.29
CA LEU A 17 11.75 19.76 -0.46
C LEU A 17 11.86 20.40 -1.84
N LEU A 18 13.10 20.67 -2.29
CA LEU A 18 13.39 21.27 -3.58
C LEU A 18 14.25 20.32 -4.42
N GLY A 19 13.97 20.19 -5.71
CA GLY A 19 14.69 19.35 -6.64
C GLY A 19 13.85 18.96 -7.85
N ASP A 20 14.39 18.11 -8.74
CA ASP A 20 13.78 17.81 -10.04
C ASP A 20 13.23 16.37 -10.16
N THR A 21 13.17 15.64 -9.04
CA THR A 21 12.65 14.27 -9.06
C THR A 21 11.22 14.17 -8.53
N PRO A 22 10.32 13.48 -9.24
CA PRO A 22 8.97 13.22 -8.74
C PRO A 22 8.95 12.12 -7.63
N CYS A 23 10.07 11.43 -7.44
CA CYS A 23 10.21 10.34 -6.46
C CYS A 23 11.32 10.66 -5.44
N PRO A 24 11.17 11.72 -4.62
CA PRO A 24 12.22 12.16 -3.72
C PRO A 24 12.42 11.20 -2.53
N ALA A 25 13.66 11.06 -2.12
CA ALA A 25 14.02 10.55 -0.80
C ALA A 25 14.35 11.74 0.12
N VAL A 26 13.62 11.88 1.22
CA VAL A 26 13.87 12.90 2.23
C VAL A 26 15.20 12.57 2.94
N PRO A 27 16.12 13.53 3.11
CA PRO A 27 17.38 13.28 3.78
C PRO A 27 17.18 12.89 5.25
N GLY A 28 18.04 12.04 5.79
CA GLY A 28 17.98 11.62 7.18
C GLY A 28 18.36 12.74 8.17
N THR A 29 19.15 13.72 7.70
CA THR A 29 19.62 14.85 8.52
C THR A 29 19.63 16.15 7.73
N ILE A 30 19.43 17.26 8.43
CA ILE A 30 19.53 18.63 7.91
C ILE A 30 20.45 19.40 8.87
N GLU A 31 21.59 19.92 8.36
CA GLU A 31 22.60 20.63 9.17
C GLU A 31 23.02 19.86 10.44
N GLY A 32 23.11 18.51 10.34
CA GLY A 32 23.49 17.64 11.45
C GLY A 32 22.34 17.25 12.39
N LEU A 33 21.16 17.82 12.22
CA LEU A 33 19.96 17.45 13.00
C LEU A 33 19.18 16.34 12.27
N PRO A 34 18.70 15.29 12.97
CA PRO A 34 17.84 14.29 12.34
C PRO A 34 16.53 14.92 11.88
N VAL A 35 16.03 14.51 10.71
CA VAL A 35 14.68 14.90 10.25
C VAL A 35 13.67 14.11 11.05
N ALA A 36 13.04 14.78 12.02
CA ALA A 36 12.09 14.16 12.95
C ALA A 36 10.64 14.32 12.53
N GLU A 37 10.33 15.38 11.75
CA GLU A 37 8.96 15.70 11.38
C GLU A 37 8.86 16.16 9.92
N LEU A 38 7.77 15.78 9.25
CA LEU A 38 7.25 16.50 8.10
C LEU A 38 6.27 17.56 8.60
N GLY A 39 6.53 18.82 8.26
CA GLY A 39 5.66 19.93 8.64
C GLY A 39 4.35 19.98 7.84
N PRO A 40 3.42 20.85 8.25
CA PRO A 40 2.14 20.99 7.58
C PRO A 40 2.34 21.42 6.12
N TYR A 41 1.55 20.85 5.22
CA TYR A 41 1.60 21.12 3.77
C TYR A 41 2.98 20.90 3.11
N CYS A 42 3.84 20.06 3.68
CA CYS A 42 5.24 19.87 3.22
C CYS A 42 5.35 19.55 1.72
N PHE A 43 4.48 18.70 1.18
CA PHE A 43 4.40 18.35 -0.24
C PHE A 43 3.18 18.96 -0.95
N ALA A 44 2.36 19.72 -0.26
CA ALA A 44 1.21 20.38 -0.85
C ALA A 44 1.63 21.64 -1.63
N ASP A 45 0.85 22.01 -2.65
CA ASP A 45 1.03 23.25 -3.40
C ASP A 45 0.49 24.43 -2.59
N ARG A 46 1.27 24.85 -1.58
CA ARG A 46 1.00 25.96 -0.66
C ARG A 46 2.30 26.68 -0.35
N PRO A 47 2.30 27.99 -0.15
CA PRO A 47 3.50 28.73 0.24
C PRO A 47 4.09 28.20 1.56
N VAL A 48 5.41 28.18 1.65
CA VAL A 48 6.10 27.91 2.92
C VAL A 48 5.92 29.12 3.84
N GLY A 49 5.66 28.88 5.12
CA GLY A 49 5.46 29.92 6.11
C GLY A 49 6.71 30.81 6.31
N PRO A 50 6.53 32.04 6.83
CA PRO A 50 7.65 32.94 7.13
C PRO A 50 8.54 32.35 8.24
N GLY A 51 9.86 32.64 8.15
CA GLY A 51 10.83 32.20 9.17
C GLY A 51 11.47 30.85 8.90
N ALA A 52 11.07 30.12 7.86
CA ALA A 52 11.73 28.89 7.43
C ALA A 52 13.19 29.15 7.03
N ARG A 53 14.09 28.27 7.51
CA ARG A 53 15.49 28.23 7.06
C ARG A 53 15.56 27.56 5.70
N ARG A 54 16.49 28.02 4.85
CA ARG A 54 16.72 27.41 3.55
C ARG A 54 18.13 26.87 3.48
N THR A 55 18.25 25.66 2.92
CA THR A 55 19.54 25.00 2.67
C THR A 55 19.54 24.45 1.25
N GLY A 56 20.70 24.52 0.57
CA GLY A 56 20.88 24.06 -0.81
C GLY A 56 20.44 25.05 -1.87
N ASP A 57 20.80 24.76 -3.14
CA ASP A 57 20.69 25.71 -4.26
C ASP A 57 19.48 25.45 -5.18
N ASP A 58 18.87 24.26 -5.11
CA ASP A 58 17.70 23.94 -5.93
C ASP A 58 16.52 24.87 -5.63
N THR A 59 15.78 25.23 -6.66
CA THR A 59 14.69 26.21 -6.59
C THR A 59 13.32 25.63 -6.93
N HIS A 60 13.27 24.48 -7.64
CA HIS A 60 12.01 23.85 -8.01
C HIS A 60 11.40 23.13 -6.80
N GLU A 61 10.19 23.51 -6.41
CA GLU A 61 9.48 22.91 -5.28
C GLU A 61 8.86 21.57 -5.69
N ILE A 62 9.12 20.54 -4.89
CA ILE A 62 8.53 19.20 -5.07
C ILE A 62 7.17 19.19 -4.38
N THR A 63 6.10 19.50 -5.13
CA THR A 63 4.75 19.68 -4.58
C THR A 63 3.65 19.17 -5.48
N GLY A 64 2.48 18.96 -4.90
CA GLY A 64 1.22 18.70 -5.59
C GLY A 64 1.31 17.57 -6.62
N ASN A 65 0.91 17.84 -7.85
CA ASN A 65 0.88 16.86 -8.92
C ASN A 65 2.26 16.43 -9.45
N PHE A 66 3.34 17.06 -9.02
CA PHE A 66 4.69 16.64 -9.39
C PHE A 66 5.14 15.40 -8.58
N VAL A 67 4.60 15.22 -7.37
CA VAL A 67 4.98 14.15 -6.44
C VAL A 67 4.32 12.83 -6.84
N GLU A 68 5.14 11.79 -7.08
CA GLU A 68 4.65 10.43 -7.41
C GLU A 68 4.97 9.40 -6.33
N GLU A 69 6.16 9.45 -5.74
CA GLU A 69 6.55 8.57 -4.64
C GLU A 69 7.37 9.37 -3.63
N VAL A 70 7.25 9.07 -2.35
CA VAL A 70 8.05 9.71 -1.30
C VAL A 70 8.65 8.65 -0.39
N THR A 71 9.98 8.75 -0.17
CA THR A 71 10.67 7.91 0.80
C THR A 71 11.12 8.77 1.98
N LEU A 72 10.65 8.44 3.18
CA LEU A 72 11.00 9.11 4.44
C LEU A 72 12.12 8.37 5.14
N PRO A 73 13.05 9.07 5.85
CA PRO A 73 14.05 8.42 6.67
C PRO A 73 13.44 7.81 7.95
N ASP A 74 14.14 6.86 8.56
CA ASP A 74 13.68 6.18 9.78
C ASP A 74 13.64 7.08 11.02
N THR A 75 14.20 8.27 10.91
CA THR A 75 14.20 9.28 11.98
C THR A 75 12.86 10.01 12.11
N VAL A 76 12.00 9.99 11.08
CA VAL A 76 10.69 10.67 11.12
C VAL A 76 9.77 10.00 12.12
N ARG A 77 9.14 10.84 12.95
CA ARG A 77 8.17 10.46 13.99
C ARG A 77 6.79 11.04 13.75
N VAL A 78 6.71 12.18 13.06
CA VAL A 78 5.45 12.92 12.88
C VAL A 78 5.28 13.29 11.40
N LEU A 79 4.10 13.02 10.88
CA LEU A 79 3.57 13.60 9.64
C LEU A 79 2.48 14.59 10.04
N ASP A 80 2.76 15.88 9.87
CA ASP A 80 1.84 16.93 10.30
C ASP A 80 0.68 17.12 9.30
N SER A 81 -0.31 17.90 9.68
CA SER A 81 -1.57 18.09 8.98
C SER A 81 -1.38 18.47 7.51
N ALA A 82 -2.13 17.82 6.64
CA ALA A 82 -2.15 18.09 5.20
C ALA A 82 -0.77 17.96 4.50
N ALA A 83 0.20 17.22 5.07
CA ALA A 83 1.55 17.14 4.53
C ALA A 83 1.60 16.72 3.06
N PHE A 84 0.65 15.89 2.59
CA PHE A 84 0.51 15.44 1.20
C PHE A 84 -0.79 15.92 0.54
N TYR A 85 -1.40 16.98 1.06
CA TYR A 85 -2.67 17.50 0.55
C TYR A 85 -2.61 17.81 -0.95
N ASN A 86 -3.58 17.29 -1.74
CA ASN A 86 -3.64 17.45 -3.21
C ASN A 86 -2.45 16.87 -4.01
N CYS A 87 -1.66 15.94 -3.45
CA CYS A 87 -0.67 15.19 -4.22
C CYS A 87 -1.38 14.09 -5.04
N ARG A 88 -2.10 14.51 -6.10
CA ARG A 88 -3.03 13.63 -6.85
C ARG A 88 -2.34 12.49 -7.59
N ARG A 89 -1.03 12.62 -7.88
CA ARG A 89 -0.22 11.60 -8.55
C ARG A 89 0.61 10.76 -7.59
N LEU A 90 0.56 11.05 -6.29
CA LEU A 90 1.24 10.27 -5.27
C LEU A 90 0.69 8.86 -5.26
N ARG A 91 1.55 7.87 -5.50
CA ARG A 91 1.21 6.43 -5.57
C ARG A 91 1.74 5.64 -4.39
N ARG A 92 2.91 6.03 -3.89
CA ARG A 92 3.61 5.28 -2.83
C ARG A 92 4.23 6.21 -1.79
N VAL A 93 4.08 5.84 -0.53
CA VAL A 93 4.83 6.46 0.57
C VAL A 93 5.58 5.37 1.33
N THR A 94 6.90 5.52 1.41
CA THR A 94 7.76 4.64 2.21
C THR A 94 8.09 5.30 3.54
N LEU A 95 7.78 4.62 4.63
CA LEU A 95 7.94 5.13 6.00
C LEU A 95 8.90 4.24 6.80
N GLY A 96 9.57 4.85 7.77
CA GLY A 96 10.27 4.12 8.82
C GLY A 96 9.30 3.57 9.89
N PRO A 97 9.79 2.69 10.76
CA PRO A 97 8.95 2.02 11.77
C PRO A 97 8.45 2.95 12.87
N GLY A 98 9.10 4.10 13.06
CA GLY A 98 8.88 4.97 14.21
C GLY A 98 7.88 6.10 14.01
N VAL A 99 7.14 6.15 12.89
CA VAL A 99 6.12 7.18 12.67
C VAL A 99 4.90 6.88 13.52
N GLU A 100 4.60 7.76 14.48
CA GLU A 100 3.51 7.60 15.46
C GLU A 100 2.54 8.79 15.50
N GLY A 101 3.00 9.97 15.06
CA GLY A 101 2.21 11.19 14.98
C GLY A 101 1.65 11.40 13.57
N PHE A 102 0.32 11.54 13.48
CA PHE A 102 -0.38 11.78 12.22
C PHE A 102 -1.34 12.95 12.41
N GLY A 103 -1.15 14.02 11.62
CA GLY A 103 -2.05 15.16 11.56
C GLY A 103 -3.32 14.86 10.74
N SER A 104 -4.23 15.82 10.71
CA SER A 104 -5.46 15.71 9.91
C SER A 104 -5.18 15.91 8.41
N ASP A 105 -6.08 15.42 7.57
CA ASP A 105 -6.10 15.65 6.12
C ASP A 105 -4.82 15.25 5.36
N LEU A 106 -4.02 14.34 5.94
CA LEU A 106 -2.70 13.97 5.41
C LEU A 106 -2.71 13.66 3.93
N PHE A 107 -3.65 12.83 3.47
CA PHE A 107 -3.73 12.32 2.10
C PHE A 107 -4.99 12.79 1.37
N THR A 108 -5.61 13.86 1.82
CA THR A 108 -6.80 14.41 1.16
C THR A 108 -6.49 14.72 -0.31
N ASN A 109 -7.33 14.18 -1.23
CA ASN A 109 -7.15 14.24 -2.69
C ASN A 109 -5.89 13.55 -3.26
N CYS A 110 -5.23 12.66 -2.54
CA CYS A 110 -4.19 11.78 -3.08
C CYS A 110 -4.83 10.62 -3.87
N ARG A 111 -5.45 10.91 -5.02
CA ARG A 111 -6.35 9.99 -5.75
C ARG A 111 -5.66 8.75 -6.32
N GLN A 112 -4.35 8.75 -6.45
CA GLN A 112 -3.57 7.62 -6.98
C GLN A 112 -2.78 6.90 -5.88
N LEU A 113 -2.97 7.25 -4.62
CA LEU A 113 -2.27 6.60 -3.52
C LEU A 113 -2.73 5.13 -3.40
N GLN A 114 -1.80 4.21 -3.57
CA GLN A 114 -2.05 2.77 -3.64
C GLN A 114 -1.23 1.95 -2.66
N THR A 115 -0.09 2.51 -2.18
CA THR A 115 0.84 1.70 -1.40
C THR A 115 1.47 2.50 -0.26
N PHE A 116 1.42 1.91 0.93
CA PHE A 116 2.31 2.24 2.04
C PHE A 116 3.35 1.13 2.18
N ARG A 117 4.63 1.48 2.10
CA ARG A 117 5.75 0.60 2.45
C ARG A 117 6.28 0.99 3.82
N LEU A 118 6.12 0.14 4.83
CA LEU A 118 6.72 0.31 6.14
C LEU A 118 7.98 -0.55 6.24
N ARG A 119 9.12 0.07 6.52
CA ARG A 119 10.37 -0.64 6.81
C ARG A 119 10.35 -1.16 8.25
N ALA A 120 9.51 -2.15 8.48
CA ALA A 120 9.31 -2.77 9.78
C ALA A 120 9.09 -4.27 9.60
N ALA A 121 9.51 -5.07 10.57
CA ALA A 121 9.16 -6.47 10.61
C ALA A 121 7.62 -6.64 10.66
N ALA A 122 7.12 -7.72 10.08
CA ALA A 122 5.70 -7.96 9.95
C ALA A 122 4.95 -8.02 11.30
N ASP A 123 5.62 -8.44 12.36
CA ASP A 123 5.10 -8.54 13.74
C ASP A 123 5.40 -7.33 14.61
N ALA A 124 6.11 -6.33 14.08
CA ALA A 124 6.48 -5.16 14.85
C ALA A 124 5.27 -4.25 15.12
N PRO A 125 5.13 -3.70 16.34
CA PRO A 125 4.18 -2.63 16.59
C PRO A 125 4.61 -1.37 15.82
N THR A 126 3.65 -0.74 15.14
CA THR A 126 3.88 0.47 14.33
C THR A 126 2.70 1.43 14.44
N GLY A 127 2.85 2.64 13.89
CA GLY A 127 1.73 3.58 13.73
C GLY A 127 0.73 3.21 12.62
N LEU A 128 0.80 2.02 12.05
CA LEU A 128 0.02 1.60 10.88
C LEU A 128 -1.49 1.76 11.09
N LYS A 129 -2.02 1.43 12.27
CA LYS A 129 -3.46 1.59 12.53
C LYS A 129 -3.93 3.04 12.35
N LYS A 130 -3.14 4.01 12.85
CA LYS A 130 -3.45 5.43 12.69
C LYS A 130 -3.27 5.88 11.24
N LEU A 131 -2.22 5.39 10.56
CA LEU A 131 -1.97 5.67 9.15
C LEU A 131 -3.12 5.20 8.27
N LEU A 132 -3.64 4.00 8.50
CA LEU A 132 -4.81 3.46 7.79
C LEU A 132 -6.09 4.24 8.06
N GLY A 133 -6.22 4.84 9.25
CA GLY A 133 -7.33 5.74 9.57
C GLY A 133 -7.31 7.06 8.77
N ALA A 134 -6.19 7.42 8.15
CA ALA A 134 -6.09 8.60 7.28
C ALA A 134 -6.49 8.33 5.82
N VAL A 135 -6.80 7.07 5.44
CA VAL A 135 -7.13 6.66 4.06
C VAL A 135 -8.27 5.65 4.08
N SER A 136 -9.39 6.01 3.48
CA SER A 136 -10.54 5.09 3.30
C SER A 136 -10.51 4.34 1.97
N ALA A 137 -9.74 4.80 0.98
CA ALA A 137 -9.59 4.16 -0.33
C ALA A 137 -8.83 2.81 -0.26
N ASP A 138 -8.87 2.06 -1.36
CA ASP A 138 -8.07 0.85 -1.54
C ASP A 138 -6.59 1.13 -1.29
N ILE A 139 -5.95 0.36 -0.42
CA ILE A 139 -4.53 0.56 -0.08
C ILE A 139 -3.82 -0.77 0.18
N THR A 140 -2.64 -0.93 -0.41
CA THR A 140 -1.73 -2.03 -0.09
C THR A 140 -0.72 -1.57 0.95
N VAL A 141 -0.49 -2.37 1.95
CA VAL A 141 0.57 -2.20 2.96
C VAL A 141 1.60 -3.29 2.78
N GLU A 142 2.85 -2.89 2.60
CA GLU A 142 3.99 -3.78 2.52
C GLU A 142 4.82 -3.64 3.80
N LEU A 143 5.08 -4.75 4.46
CA LEU A 143 5.98 -4.92 5.61
C LEU A 143 7.11 -5.89 5.21
N ASP A 144 8.13 -6.03 6.05
CA ASP A 144 9.16 -7.03 5.80
C ASP A 144 8.59 -8.44 6.06
N GLY A 145 8.31 -9.15 4.97
CA GLY A 145 7.73 -10.50 4.97
C GLY A 145 6.20 -10.58 4.95
N ALA A 146 5.49 -9.45 4.88
CA ALA A 146 4.03 -9.45 4.76
C ALA A 146 3.52 -8.39 3.77
N GLN A 147 2.45 -8.75 3.07
CA GLN A 147 1.68 -7.82 2.23
C GLN A 147 0.20 -7.96 2.55
N LEU A 148 -0.44 -6.83 2.82
CA LEU A 148 -1.84 -6.73 3.17
C LEU A 148 -2.55 -5.76 2.23
N PHE A 149 -3.67 -6.15 1.70
CA PHE A 149 -4.54 -5.27 0.95
C PHE A 149 -5.76 -4.91 1.79
N TYR A 150 -6.04 -3.62 1.91
CA TYR A 150 -7.20 -3.08 2.61
C TYR A 150 -8.15 -2.49 1.58
N PRO A 151 -9.32 -3.08 1.34
CA PRO A 151 -10.34 -2.52 0.47
C PRO A 151 -10.79 -1.14 0.94
N GLU A 152 -11.38 -0.38 0.03
CA GLU A 152 -12.03 0.87 0.38
C GLU A 152 -13.26 0.65 1.28
N TYR A 153 -13.64 1.69 2.01
CA TYR A 153 -14.89 1.77 2.75
C TYR A 153 -15.41 3.20 2.73
N SER A 154 -16.70 3.35 2.96
CA SER A 154 -17.34 4.65 3.07
C SER A 154 -18.11 4.74 4.39
N GLU A 155 -18.04 5.90 5.03
CA GLU A 155 -18.81 6.22 6.22
C GLU A 155 -19.90 7.23 5.87
N PHE A 156 -21.12 6.94 6.27
CA PHE A 156 -22.27 7.82 6.07
C PHE A 156 -22.85 8.20 7.43
N LEU A 157 -23.10 9.48 7.58
CA LEU A 157 -23.78 10.04 8.74
C LEU A 157 -25.08 10.70 8.27
N ASP A 158 -26.20 10.04 8.48
CA ASP A 158 -27.53 10.55 8.14
C ASP A 158 -28.20 11.12 9.39
N GLU A 159 -28.75 12.33 9.28
CA GLU A 159 -29.59 12.92 10.30
C GLU A 159 -31.05 12.76 9.94
N ASN A 160 -31.81 12.05 10.77
CA ASN A 160 -33.27 11.96 10.66
C ASN A 160 -33.93 13.13 11.38
N THR A 161 -34.39 14.14 10.63
CA THR A 161 -35.20 15.22 11.14
C THR A 161 -36.69 14.79 11.10
N PRO A 162 -37.54 15.13 12.10
CA PRO A 162 -37.30 16.09 13.19
C PRO A 162 -36.71 15.49 14.48
N ALA A 163 -36.41 14.20 14.51
CA ALA A 163 -36.01 13.53 15.76
C ALA A 163 -34.56 13.75 16.16
N HIS A 164 -33.72 14.42 15.32
CA HIS A 164 -32.29 14.60 15.51
C HIS A 164 -31.55 13.30 15.84
N ILE A 165 -31.96 12.19 15.21
CA ILE A 165 -31.30 10.90 15.35
C ILE A 165 -30.25 10.80 14.24
N PHE A 166 -29.00 10.64 14.65
CA PHE A 166 -27.88 10.39 13.74
C PHE A 166 -27.73 8.89 13.53
N ASN A 167 -27.84 8.46 12.28
CA ASN A 167 -27.52 7.10 11.89
C ASN A 167 -26.12 7.10 11.28
N HIS A 168 -25.22 6.32 11.87
CA HIS A 168 -23.89 6.09 11.34
C HIS A 168 -23.87 4.71 10.69
N SER A 169 -23.63 4.66 9.39
CA SER A 169 -23.48 3.43 8.62
C SER A 169 -22.12 3.38 7.94
N ILE A 170 -21.59 2.18 7.81
CA ILE A 170 -20.32 1.91 7.17
C ILE A 170 -20.58 0.90 6.07
N GLU A 171 -20.15 1.21 4.85
CA GLU A 171 -20.22 0.34 3.69
C GLU A 171 -18.82 -0.09 3.26
N GLY A 172 -18.63 -1.38 2.89
CA GLY A 172 -17.36 -2.00 2.52
C GLY A 172 -16.64 -2.66 3.70
N GLU A 173 -15.95 -3.75 3.41
CA GLU A 173 -15.27 -4.56 4.44
C GLU A 173 -13.94 -3.95 4.90
N GLY A 174 -13.42 -2.96 4.17
CA GLY A 174 -12.15 -2.32 4.47
C GLY A 174 -12.08 -1.67 5.85
N TYR A 175 -13.20 -1.20 6.42
CA TYR A 175 -13.22 -0.67 7.78
C TYR A 175 -12.88 -1.75 8.82
N ARG A 176 -13.53 -2.92 8.72
CA ARG A 176 -13.29 -4.05 9.63
C ARG A 176 -11.84 -4.50 9.57
N MET A 177 -11.29 -4.68 8.38
CA MET A 177 -9.90 -5.09 8.18
C MET A 177 -8.91 -4.11 8.80
N ARG A 178 -9.21 -2.79 8.77
CA ARG A 178 -8.37 -1.74 9.41
C ARG A 178 -8.42 -1.76 10.94
N GLN A 179 -9.26 -2.58 11.54
CA GLN A 179 -9.30 -2.79 13.00
C GLN A 179 -8.50 -4.02 13.46
N CYS A 180 -7.97 -4.85 12.55
CA CYS A 180 -7.26 -6.08 12.86
C CYS A 180 -5.84 -5.78 13.39
N PHE A 181 -5.78 -5.33 14.63
CA PHE A 181 -4.54 -5.03 15.36
C PHE A 181 -4.57 -5.60 16.76
N THR A 182 -3.42 -6.10 17.21
CA THR A 182 -3.24 -6.52 18.60
C THR A 182 -3.31 -5.31 19.54
N PRO A 183 -3.56 -5.51 20.84
CA PRO A 183 -3.49 -4.42 21.82
C PRO A 183 -2.13 -3.70 21.86
N GLY A 184 -1.05 -4.39 21.43
CA GLY A 184 0.29 -3.83 21.34
C GLY A 184 0.55 -3.00 20.07
N GLY A 185 -0.39 -2.92 19.13
CA GLY A 185 -0.28 -2.13 17.90
C GLY A 185 0.37 -2.84 16.71
N ALA A 186 0.69 -4.13 16.83
CA ALA A 186 1.08 -4.98 15.69
C ALA A 186 -0.16 -5.45 14.92
N VAL A 187 0.00 -5.84 13.66
CA VAL A 187 -1.07 -6.44 12.87
C VAL A 187 -1.51 -7.78 13.49
N ASP A 188 -2.81 -7.97 13.65
CA ASP A 188 -3.42 -9.25 13.99
C ASP A 188 -3.77 -9.98 12.69
N TYR A 189 -2.84 -10.80 12.21
CA TYR A 189 -2.99 -11.54 10.96
C TYR A 189 -4.12 -12.55 11.01
N ALA A 190 -4.35 -13.20 12.15
CA ALA A 190 -5.43 -14.17 12.29
C ALA A 190 -6.81 -13.50 12.19
N ALA A 191 -6.99 -12.35 12.84
CA ALA A 191 -8.21 -11.56 12.73
C ALA A 191 -8.40 -10.99 11.31
N PHE A 192 -7.29 -10.55 10.67
CA PHE A 192 -7.32 -10.07 9.29
C PHE A 192 -7.76 -11.18 8.34
N ASP A 193 -7.14 -12.36 8.40
CA ASP A 193 -7.46 -13.50 7.54
C ASP A 193 -8.90 -14.01 7.80
N ALA A 194 -9.36 -14.03 9.04
CA ALA A 194 -10.74 -14.41 9.39
C ALA A 194 -11.81 -13.47 8.79
N SER A 195 -11.44 -12.23 8.43
CA SER A 195 -12.37 -11.29 7.76
C SER A 195 -12.63 -11.62 6.29
N PHE A 196 -11.86 -12.52 5.68
CA PHE A 196 -11.95 -12.85 4.25
C PHE A 196 -13.31 -13.47 3.87
N ALA A 197 -13.85 -14.35 4.71
CA ALA A 197 -15.15 -14.98 4.45
C ALA A 197 -16.27 -13.95 4.30
N GLN A 198 -16.26 -12.90 5.14
CA GLN A 198 -17.23 -11.81 5.03
C GLN A 198 -16.94 -10.93 3.81
N ALA A 199 -15.67 -10.67 3.50
CA ALA A 199 -15.27 -9.90 2.33
C ALA A 199 -15.77 -10.56 1.02
N CYS A 200 -15.80 -11.89 0.94
CA CYS A 200 -16.34 -12.63 -0.21
C CYS A 200 -17.82 -12.35 -0.48
N VAL A 201 -18.56 -11.80 0.48
CA VAL A 201 -19.98 -11.44 0.30
C VAL A 201 -20.14 -10.07 -0.34
N GLY A 202 -19.26 -9.12 -0.03
CA GLY A 202 -19.44 -7.70 -0.38
C GLY A 202 -18.44 -7.12 -1.36
N GLU A 203 -17.23 -7.70 -1.46
CA GLU A 203 -16.18 -7.12 -2.29
C GLU A 203 -16.14 -7.73 -3.70
N SER A 204 -15.53 -6.99 -4.63
CA SER A 204 -15.36 -7.46 -6.01
C SER A 204 -14.29 -8.56 -6.14
N GLU A 205 -14.41 -9.40 -7.19
CA GLU A 205 -13.44 -10.46 -7.49
C GLU A 205 -11.99 -9.93 -7.59
N ASP A 206 -11.79 -8.76 -8.19
CA ASP A 206 -10.46 -8.14 -8.32
C ASP A 206 -9.84 -7.85 -6.96
N LYS A 207 -10.59 -7.24 -6.03
CA LYS A 207 -10.15 -6.93 -4.67
C LYS A 207 -9.85 -8.20 -3.87
N LEU A 208 -10.71 -9.22 -4.00
CA LEU A 208 -10.53 -10.49 -3.31
C LEU A 208 -9.31 -11.27 -3.83
N CYS A 209 -9.08 -11.26 -5.15
CA CYS A 209 -7.88 -11.82 -5.74
C CYS A 209 -6.62 -11.08 -5.26
N ARG A 210 -6.65 -9.74 -5.19
CA ARG A 210 -5.54 -8.93 -4.68
C ARG A 210 -5.22 -9.25 -3.22
N LEU A 211 -6.25 -9.39 -2.39
CA LEU A 211 -6.11 -9.76 -0.98
C LEU A 211 -5.48 -11.16 -0.85
N ALA A 212 -6.05 -12.17 -1.52
CA ALA A 212 -5.57 -13.55 -1.47
C ALA A 212 -4.13 -13.69 -2.00
N LEU A 213 -3.82 -13.05 -3.14
CA LEU A 213 -2.47 -13.05 -3.70
C LEU A 213 -1.45 -12.44 -2.75
N GLY A 214 -1.72 -11.28 -2.15
CA GLY A 214 -0.82 -10.63 -1.21
C GLY A 214 -0.51 -11.53 -0.01
N ARG A 215 -1.54 -12.16 0.59
CA ARG A 215 -1.39 -13.06 1.73
C ARG A 215 -0.66 -14.36 1.38
N LEU A 216 -0.86 -14.92 0.19
CA LEU A 216 -0.20 -16.15 -0.23
C LEU A 216 1.24 -15.93 -0.71
N VAL A 217 1.54 -14.79 -1.33
CA VAL A 217 2.89 -14.45 -1.80
C VAL A 217 3.82 -14.11 -0.62
N GLN A 218 3.29 -13.44 0.40
CA GLN A 218 4.02 -13.09 1.61
C GLN A 218 3.27 -13.58 2.86
N PRO A 219 3.37 -14.88 3.18
CA PRO A 219 2.46 -15.57 4.10
C PRO A 219 2.84 -15.47 5.57
N PHE A 220 3.36 -14.33 6.02
CA PHE A 220 3.68 -14.14 7.44
C PHE A 220 2.43 -14.38 8.30
N GLY A 221 2.55 -15.26 9.30
CA GLY A 221 1.47 -15.59 10.23
C GLY A 221 0.21 -16.19 9.58
N LEU A 222 0.31 -16.71 8.37
CA LEU A 222 -0.81 -17.32 7.66
C LEU A 222 -1.06 -18.74 8.14
N GLY A 223 -2.24 -18.98 8.74
CA GLY A 223 -2.68 -20.32 9.16
C GLY A 223 -3.11 -21.20 7.98
N ASP A 224 -3.11 -22.53 8.20
CA ASP A 224 -3.42 -23.49 7.14
C ASP A 224 -4.86 -23.36 6.61
N ASP A 225 -5.83 -23.12 7.48
CA ASP A 225 -7.23 -22.92 7.09
C ASP A 225 -7.40 -21.67 6.20
N ALA A 226 -6.83 -20.54 6.61
CA ALA A 226 -6.88 -19.32 5.84
C ALA A 226 -6.13 -19.46 4.50
N ARG A 227 -5.01 -20.18 4.48
CA ARG A 227 -4.32 -20.51 3.23
C ARG A 227 -5.22 -21.30 2.29
N ALA A 228 -5.89 -22.33 2.81
CA ALA A 228 -6.80 -23.16 2.01
C ALA A 228 -7.97 -22.32 1.43
N ASP A 229 -8.52 -21.42 2.21
CA ASP A 229 -9.59 -20.53 1.77
C ASP A 229 -9.13 -19.59 0.64
N TYR A 230 -7.95 -18.99 0.74
CA TYR A 230 -7.37 -18.15 -0.30
C TYR A 230 -7.06 -18.92 -1.58
N GLU A 231 -6.45 -20.12 -1.45
CA GLU A 231 -6.15 -20.99 -2.60
C GLU A 231 -7.43 -21.47 -3.30
N LEU A 232 -8.45 -21.84 -2.52
CA LEU A 232 -9.76 -22.22 -3.05
C LEU A 232 -10.40 -21.07 -3.83
N TYR A 233 -10.36 -19.87 -3.26
CA TYR A 233 -10.92 -18.68 -3.94
C TYR A 233 -10.21 -18.40 -5.27
N LEU A 234 -8.87 -18.37 -5.30
CA LEU A 234 -8.10 -18.14 -6.53
C LEU A 234 -8.33 -19.24 -7.57
N THR A 235 -8.53 -20.48 -7.11
CA THR A 235 -8.83 -21.62 -7.99
C THR A 235 -10.22 -21.51 -8.61
N ALA A 236 -11.18 -20.96 -7.88
CA ALA A 236 -12.54 -20.70 -8.38
C ALA A 236 -12.60 -19.49 -9.34
N HIS A 237 -11.65 -18.54 -9.24
CA HIS A 237 -11.62 -17.28 -10.01
C HIS A 237 -10.30 -17.09 -10.78
N PRO A 238 -9.85 -18.06 -11.59
CA PRO A 238 -8.52 -18.06 -12.19
C PRO A 238 -8.29 -16.88 -13.16
N GLU A 239 -9.32 -16.47 -13.91
CA GLU A 239 -9.21 -15.37 -14.86
C GLU A 239 -8.92 -14.04 -14.14
N ALA A 240 -9.69 -13.72 -13.09
CA ALA A 240 -9.49 -12.52 -12.28
C ALA A 240 -8.12 -12.54 -11.56
N ALA A 241 -7.73 -13.70 -11.02
CA ALA A 241 -6.45 -13.86 -10.34
C ALA A 241 -5.26 -13.63 -11.29
N PHE A 242 -5.26 -14.24 -12.49
CA PHE A 242 -4.20 -14.00 -13.48
C PHE A 242 -4.20 -12.57 -13.98
N ARG A 243 -5.38 -11.99 -14.25
CA ARG A 243 -5.49 -10.60 -14.67
C ARG A 243 -4.85 -9.68 -13.65
N ARG A 244 -5.18 -9.85 -12.37
CA ARG A 244 -4.63 -9.05 -11.28
C ARG A 244 -3.11 -9.16 -11.19
N ALA A 245 -2.56 -10.37 -11.18
CA ALA A 245 -1.12 -10.60 -11.15
C ALA A 245 -0.39 -9.98 -12.36
N ILE A 246 -1.01 -9.99 -13.53
CA ILE A 246 -0.43 -9.45 -14.76
C ILE A 246 -0.51 -7.91 -14.76
N ASP A 247 -1.62 -7.32 -14.35
CA ASP A 247 -1.80 -5.86 -14.30
C ASP A 247 -0.85 -5.22 -13.29
N ASP A 248 -0.62 -5.86 -12.14
CA ASP A 248 0.36 -5.42 -11.14
C ASP A 248 1.82 -5.77 -11.53
N ARG A 249 2.02 -6.55 -12.61
CA ARG A 249 3.32 -7.11 -13.01
C ARG A 249 4.01 -7.85 -11.87
N ASP A 250 3.22 -8.54 -11.06
CA ASP A 250 3.69 -9.32 -9.91
C ASP A 250 4.11 -10.72 -10.37
N GLU A 251 5.42 -10.90 -10.54
CA GLU A 251 5.99 -12.19 -10.95
C GLU A 251 5.82 -13.26 -9.87
N ALA A 252 5.86 -12.90 -8.59
CA ALA A 252 5.70 -13.83 -7.48
C ALA A 252 4.27 -14.38 -7.43
N ALA A 253 3.27 -13.51 -7.55
CA ALA A 253 1.87 -13.88 -7.68
C ALA A 253 1.63 -14.78 -8.90
N LEU A 254 2.23 -14.43 -10.05
CA LEU A 254 2.10 -15.24 -11.26
C LEU A 254 2.69 -16.64 -11.09
N ARG A 255 3.86 -16.78 -10.44
CA ARG A 255 4.48 -18.06 -10.13
C ARG A 255 3.63 -18.89 -9.15
N LEU A 256 3.04 -18.24 -8.15
CA LEU A 256 2.09 -18.86 -7.22
C LEU A 256 0.92 -19.50 -7.99
N LEU A 257 0.24 -18.70 -8.87
CA LEU A 257 -0.91 -19.18 -9.65
C LEU A 257 -0.53 -20.34 -10.58
N VAL A 258 0.65 -20.29 -11.18
CA VAL A 258 1.21 -21.41 -11.96
C VAL A 258 1.41 -22.64 -11.06
N GLY A 259 1.84 -22.46 -9.82
CA GLY A 259 1.99 -23.53 -8.82
C GLY A 259 0.67 -24.20 -8.46
N LEU A 260 -0.43 -23.45 -8.38
CA LEU A 260 -1.78 -23.96 -8.13
C LEU A 260 -2.38 -24.77 -9.30
N SER A 261 -1.62 -24.97 -10.37
CA SER A 261 -2.03 -25.77 -11.52
C SER A 261 -3.21 -25.22 -12.33
N LEU A 262 -3.43 -23.92 -12.29
CA LEU A 262 -4.49 -23.24 -13.02
C LEU A 262 -4.21 -23.18 -14.53
N PRO A 263 -5.27 -23.05 -15.39
CA PRO A 263 -5.12 -22.88 -16.83
C PRO A 263 -4.36 -21.59 -17.17
N THR A 264 -3.34 -21.68 -18.04
CA THR A 264 -2.44 -20.53 -18.32
C THR A 264 -2.56 -19.97 -19.75
N ALA A 265 -3.37 -20.58 -20.60
CA ALA A 265 -3.45 -20.21 -22.02
C ALA A 265 -3.91 -18.75 -22.23
N ASP A 266 -5.03 -18.38 -21.62
CA ASP A 266 -5.60 -17.02 -21.72
C ASP A 266 -4.73 -15.98 -21.02
N ALA A 267 -4.12 -16.35 -19.90
CA ALA A 267 -3.16 -15.50 -19.19
C ALA A 267 -1.93 -15.20 -20.06
N ALA A 268 -1.42 -16.17 -20.82
CA ALA A 268 -0.29 -15.95 -21.73
C ALA A 268 -0.64 -14.99 -22.87
N VAL A 269 -1.85 -15.09 -23.41
CA VAL A 269 -2.38 -14.15 -24.41
C VAL A 269 -2.51 -12.74 -23.82
N TYR A 270 -3.01 -12.65 -22.59
CA TYR A 270 -3.14 -11.37 -21.90
C TYR A 270 -1.78 -10.71 -21.62
N CYS A 271 -0.78 -11.47 -21.14
CA CYS A 271 0.60 -10.99 -21.00
C CYS A 271 1.17 -10.39 -22.28
N ALA A 272 0.95 -11.08 -23.41
CA ALA A 272 1.39 -10.58 -24.72
C ALA A 272 0.71 -9.27 -25.10
N ARG A 273 -0.60 -9.16 -24.84
CA ARG A 273 -1.40 -7.95 -25.12
C ARG A 273 -0.94 -6.72 -24.32
N VAL A 274 -0.58 -6.90 -23.04
CA VAL A 274 -0.09 -5.81 -22.18
C VAL A 274 1.42 -5.58 -22.29
N GLY A 275 2.11 -6.33 -23.16
CA GLY A 275 3.54 -6.16 -23.40
C GLY A 275 4.44 -6.58 -22.24
N TRP A 276 4.00 -7.54 -21.38
CA TRP A 276 4.81 -8.04 -20.28
C TRP A 276 5.52 -9.36 -20.62
N SER A 277 6.69 -9.24 -21.26
CA SER A 277 7.48 -10.39 -21.72
C SER A 277 7.98 -11.30 -20.60
N ALA A 278 8.34 -10.75 -19.42
CA ALA A 278 8.77 -11.53 -18.27
C ALA A 278 7.63 -12.43 -17.76
N GLY A 279 6.40 -11.89 -17.62
CA GLY A 279 5.23 -12.67 -17.24
C GLY A 279 4.90 -13.77 -18.25
N ALA A 280 4.98 -13.47 -19.56
CA ALA A 280 4.78 -14.46 -20.60
C ALA A 280 5.80 -15.61 -20.53
N ALA A 281 7.06 -15.32 -20.19
CA ALA A 281 8.11 -16.33 -19.99
C ALA A 281 7.81 -17.27 -18.81
N VAL A 282 7.27 -16.74 -17.71
CA VAL A 282 6.84 -17.54 -16.55
C VAL A 282 5.76 -18.54 -16.94
N LEU A 283 4.73 -18.07 -17.67
CA LEU A 283 3.60 -18.91 -18.09
C LEU A 283 4.02 -19.98 -19.12
N LEU A 284 4.87 -19.63 -20.09
CA LEU A 284 5.37 -20.55 -21.12
C LEU A 284 6.39 -21.55 -20.58
N GLY A 285 7.15 -21.20 -19.53
CA GLY A 285 8.11 -22.11 -18.90
C GLY A 285 7.47 -23.37 -18.34
N ARG A 286 6.20 -23.32 -17.90
CA ARG A 286 5.41 -24.49 -17.48
C ARG A 286 4.98 -25.35 -18.67
N ALA A 287 4.56 -24.75 -19.79
CA ALA A 287 4.13 -25.48 -20.96
C ALA A 287 5.25 -26.39 -21.51
N LYS A 288 6.50 -25.99 -21.40
CA LYS A 288 7.68 -26.79 -21.76
C LYS A 288 7.98 -27.91 -20.79
N ARG A 289 7.72 -27.74 -19.47
CA ARG A 289 7.90 -28.80 -18.48
C ARG A 289 6.83 -29.87 -18.58
N ALA A 290 5.58 -29.49 -18.80
CA ALA A 290 4.47 -30.42 -18.99
C ALA A 290 4.62 -31.29 -20.26
N LYS A 291 5.27 -30.78 -21.31
CA LYS A 291 5.57 -31.55 -22.55
C LYS A 291 6.76 -32.52 -22.37
N LYS A 292 7.60 -32.39 -21.36
CA LYS A 292 8.76 -33.28 -21.14
C LYS A 292 8.44 -34.52 -20.32
N THR A 293 7.24 -34.69 -19.81
CA THR A 293 6.78 -35.90 -19.09
C THR A 293 5.98 -36.85 -19.99
N TYR A 294 6.27 -36.91 -21.28
CA TYR A 294 5.86 -38.06 -22.09
C TYR A 294 6.93 -39.12 -21.91
N ASP A 295 6.53 -40.19 -21.21
CA ASP A 295 7.29 -41.38 -20.99
C ASP A 295 7.54 -42.13 -22.32
N PHE A 296 8.79 -42.48 -22.58
CA PHE A 296 9.23 -43.20 -23.75
C PHE A 296 9.36 -44.73 -23.45
N ASP A 297 8.52 -45.26 -22.56
CA ASP A 297 8.56 -46.67 -22.16
C ASP A 297 7.32 -47.47 -22.65
N ASP A 298 6.82 -47.20 -23.88
CA ASP A 298 5.90 -48.08 -24.58
C ASP A 298 6.24 -48.11 -26.08
N LEU A 299 7.35 -48.79 -26.41
CA LEU A 299 7.62 -49.34 -27.75
C LEU A 299 8.27 -50.72 -27.60
#